data_bc439d8dd873acf19c062d36e24d0231
#
_entry.id   bc439d8dd873acf19c062d36e24d0231
#
_cell.length_a   1.000
_cell.length_b   1.000
_cell.length_c   1.000
_cell.angle_alpha   90.00
_cell.angle_beta   90.00
_cell.angle_gamma   90.00
#
_symmetry.space_group_name_H-M   'P 1'
#
loop_
_entity.id
_entity.type
_entity.pdbx_description
1 polymer ?
#
loop_
_entity_poly.entity_id
_entity_poly.type
_entity_poly.pdbx_seq_one_letter_code
_entity_poly.pdbx_strand_id
1 'polypeptide(L)'
;YGLEIYAPVGPGGHFLDTVELFAGLRVFDANPVIIETLRERGRLWKHENYDHSYPHCWRCHHPVIFLATSQWFIAMEKQRLRQRALMEIDQVNWIPSWGRDRIYNMIAFRPDWCISRQRTWGVPIPAMACTSCQTPVLTKGLTDRAADVFERYGADAWYERPIEEFQPDDLACPSCGGTSFERESNILDVWFDSGSSHEAVLPARDDLQWPADVYLEGSDQHRGWFHSSLLIGIGTRGKAPFKEVLTHGFVVDEKGRKMSKSVGNTVAPQDVISKSGAEVLRLWVAMVDYGEEVRIGPEVLARTIEAYRKIRNTVRILAANLYDFDPAKDRVAPDQMEDIDRYILARFAETAQRVRPAYERYQFQTIFQALNQLEIG
;
A
#
# COMPACT_ATOMS: atom_id res chain seq x y z
N TYR A 1 -28.36 16.14 17.04
CA TYR A 1 -29.18 17.35 17.31
C TYR A 1 -30.26 17.57 16.26
N GLY A 2 -30.33 16.74 15.18
CA GLY A 2 -31.35 16.89 14.12
C GLY A 2 -31.23 18.17 13.29
N LEU A 3 -30.06 18.78 13.24
CA LEU A 3 -29.79 19.95 12.43
C LEU A 3 -29.69 19.57 10.96
N GLU A 4 -30.23 20.42 10.09
CA GLU A 4 -30.10 20.29 8.65
C GLU A 4 -28.63 20.45 8.22
N ILE A 5 -28.17 19.59 7.31
CA ILE A 5 -26.83 19.72 6.71
C ILE A 5 -26.95 20.77 5.59
N TYR A 6 -26.36 21.93 5.83
CA TYR A 6 -26.33 23.01 4.87
C TYR A 6 -24.91 23.25 4.35
N ALA A 7 -24.69 23.06 3.05
CA ALA A 7 -23.44 23.32 2.36
C ALA A 7 -23.60 24.52 1.41
N PRO A 8 -23.25 25.74 1.84
CA PRO A 8 -23.52 26.97 1.09
C PRO A 8 -22.62 27.21 -0.12
N VAL A 9 -21.60 26.36 -0.31
CA VAL A 9 -20.57 26.48 -1.37
C VAL A 9 -20.69 25.32 -2.34
N GLY A 10 -20.77 25.62 -3.62
CA GLY A 10 -20.83 24.64 -4.69
C GLY A 10 -19.47 24.09 -5.11
N PRO A 11 -19.43 23.05 -6.00
CA PRO A 11 -18.21 22.40 -6.47
C PRO A 11 -17.17 23.34 -7.10
N GLY A 12 -17.63 24.46 -7.68
CA GLY A 12 -16.74 25.49 -8.25
C GLY A 12 -16.10 26.41 -7.23
N GLY A 13 -16.35 26.22 -5.93
CA GLY A 13 -15.84 27.10 -4.87
C GLY A 13 -16.55 28.44 -4.78
N HIS A 14 -17.76 28.55 -5.33
CA HIS A 14 -18.60 29.74 -5.28
C HIS A 14 -19.78 29.51 -4.36
N PHE A 15 -20.25 30.56 -3.70
CA PHE A 15 -21.48 30.51 -2.92
C PHE A 15 -22.68 30.23 -3.83
N LEU A 16 -23.58 29.35 -3.37
CA LEU A 16 -24.80 28.99 -4.07
C LEU A 16 -25.79 30.16 -4.09
N ASP A 17 -26.73 30.11 -5.03
CA ASP A 17 -27.80 31.12 -5.16
C ASP A 17 -28.71 31.19 -3.92
N THR A 18 -28.76 30.14 -3.12
CA THR A 18 -29.45 30.11 -1.83
C THR A 18 -28.81 31.00 -0.76
N VAL A 19 -27.61 31.52 -1.01
CA VAL A 19 -26.90 32.46 -0.12
C VAL A 19 -27.11 33.88 -0.63
N GLU A 20 -28.28 34.44 -0.37
CA GLU A 20 -28.78 35.72 -0.93
C GLU A 20 -27.74 36.85 -0.96
N LEU A 21 -26.90 36.98 0.11
CA LEU A 21 -25.96 38.09 0.25
C LEU A 21 -24.66 37.91 -0.51
N PHE A 22 -24.29 36.64 -0.80
CA PHE A 22 -22.99 36.31 -1.32
C PHE A 22 -23.03 35.37 -2.53
N ALA A 23 -24.26 35.18 -3.08
CA ALA A 23 -24.50 34.29 -4.24
C ALA A 23 -23.51 34.57 -5.37
N GLY A 24 -22.91 33.51 -5.92
CA GLY A 24 -21.95 33.58 -7.03
C GLY A 24 -20.55 34.09 -6.68
N LEU A 25 -20.31 34.62 -5.48
CA LEU A 25 -18.96 35.03 -5.06
C LEU A 25 -18.09 33.82 -4.80
N ARG A 26 -16.83 33.87 -5.23
CA ARG A 26 -15.83 32.88 -4.89
C ARG A 26 -15.49 33.00 -3.39
N VAL A 27 -15.32 31.86 -2.71
CA VAL A 27 -15.14 31.79 -1.24
C VAL A 27 -14.05 32.74 -0.71
N PHE A 28 -12.87 32.79 -1.34
CA PHE A 28 -11.80 33.67 -0.89
C PHE A 28 -12.04 35.16 -1.22
N ASP A 29 -12.73 35.42 -2.31
CA ASP A 29 -13.06 36.79 -2.74
C ASP A 29 -14.23 37.38 -1.94
N ALA A 30 -15.01 36.52 -1.31
CA ALA A 30 -16.13 36.92 -0.44
C ALA A 30 -15.70 37.46 0.93
N ASN A 31 -14.48 37.12 1.41
CA ASN A 31 -14.02 37.53 2.74
C ASN A 31 -14.15 39.04 3.02
N PRO A 32 -13.60 39.94 2.18
CA PRO A 32 -13.77 41.39 2.41
C PRO A 32 -15.23 41.85 2.35
N VAL A 33 -16.03 41.26 1.47
CA VAL A 33 -17.46 41.61 1.33
C VAL A 33 -18.24 41.18 2.59
N ILE A 34 -17.94 39.99 3.14
CA ILE A 34 -18.53 39.49 4.38
C ILE A 34 -18.19 40.42 5.55
N ILE A 35 -16.92 40.82 5.67
CA ILE A 35 -16.44 41.74 6.71
C ILE A 35 -17.18 43.07 6.66
N GLU A 36 -17.30 43.65 5.46
CA GLU A 36 -18.01 44.93 5.27
C GLU A 36 -19.50 44.79 5.58
N THR A 37 -20.14 43.74 5.09
CA THR A 37 -21.58 43.47 5.40
C THR A 37 -21.83 43.32 6.90
N LEU A 38 -20.91 42.66 7.62
CA LEU A 38 -21.02 42.54 9.09
C LEU A 38 -20.82 43.89 9.77
N ARG A 39 -19.95 44.77 9.27
CA ARG A 39 -19.72 46.12 9.77
C ARG A 39 -20.94 46.98 9.58
N GLU A 40 -21.49 47.03 8.37
CA GLU A 40 -22.71 47.79 8.03
C GLU A 40 -23.92 47.35 8.87
N ARG A 41 -24.02 46.08 9.19
CA ARG A 41 -25.10 45.54 10.03
C ARG A 41 -24.85 45.67 11.55
N GLY A 42 -23.74 46.28 11.97
CA GLY A 42 -23.39 46.40 13.37
C GLY A 42 -23.11 45.05 14.07
N ARG A 43 -22.75 44.03 13.32
CA ARG A 43 -22.50 42.67 13.80
C ARG A 43 -21.02 42.31 13.86
N LEU A 44 -20.15 43.16 13.33
CA LEU A 44 -18.69 42.94 13.38
C LEU A 44 -18.17 43.33 14.77
N TRP A 45 -17.71 42.33 15.53
CA TRP A 45 -17.13 42.57 16.85
C TRP A 45 -15.69 43.05 16.75
N LYS A 46 -14.83 42.34 16.00
CA LYS A 46 -13.43 42.66 15.76
C LYS A 46 -12.97 42.03 14.44
N HIS A 47 -12.03 42.71 13.76
CA HIS A 47 -11.32 42.18 12.61
C HIS A 47 -9.84 42.52 12.77
N GLU A 48 -8.97 41.52 12.59
CA GLU A 48 -7.51 41.65 12.54
C GLU A 48 -6.92 40.62 11.58
N ASN A 49 -5.83 40.98 10.95
CA ASN A 49 -5.06 40.05 10.14
C ASN A 49 -4.03 39.36 11.05
N TYR A 50 -3.89 38.03 10.90
CA TYR A 50 -2.82 37.31 11.55
C TYR A 50 -2.37 36.14 10.67
N ASP A 51 -1.10 35.77 10.79
CA ASP A 51 -0.53 34.68 10.05
C ASP A 51 -0.78 33.34 10.77
N HIS A 52 -1.26 32.36 10.02
CA HIS A 52 -1.47 31.00 10.53
C HIS A 52 -1.23 29.94 9.44
N SER A 53 -1.00 28.71 9.87
CA SER A 53 -0.88 27.59 8.94
C SER A 53 -2.24 27.30 8.31
N TYR A 54 -2.25 27.20 6.96
CA TYR A 54 -3.45 26.87 6.19
C TYR A 54 -3.13 25.76 5.16
N PRO A 55 -4.02 24.77 4.96
CA PRO A 55 -3.77 23.71 4.00
C PRO A 55 -3.80 24.24 2.57
N HIS A 56 -2.74 23.85 1.82
CA HIS A 56 -2.57 24.17 0.40
C HIS A 56 -2.47 22.90 -0.43
N CYS A 57 -2.90 22.98 -1.68
CA CYS A 57 -2.73 21.89 -2.63
C CYS A 57 -1.24 21.59 -2.82
N TRP A 58 -0.82 20.35 -2.63
CA TRP A 58 0.57 19.94 -2.77
C TRP A 58 1.13 20.09 -4.20
N ARG A 59 0.25 20.20 -5.20
CA ARG A 59 0.63 20.34 -6.61
C ARG A 59 0.66 21.79 -7.09
N CYS A 60 -0.43 22.55 -6.90
CA CYS A 60 -0.52 23.92 -7.39
C CYS A 60 -0.25 24.98 -6.31
N HIS A 61 -0.06 24.57 -5.07
CA HIS A 61 0.25 25.42 -3.90
C HIS A 61 -0.79 26.50 -3.59
N HIS A 62 -1.99 26.42 -4.17
CA HIS A 62 -3.10 27.30 -3.79
C HIS A 62 -3.84 26.78 -2.56
N PRO A 63 -4.45 27.68 -1.76
CA PRO A 63 -5.25 27.29 -0.61
C PRO A 63 -6.43 26.41 -1.03
N VAL A 64 -6.77 25.42 -0.21
CA VAL A 64 -7.90 24.52 -0.43
C VAL A 64 -9.09 24.91 0.43
N ILE A 65 -10.30 24.46 0.06
CA ILE A 65 -11.50 24.59 0.86
C ILE A 65 -12.00 23.20 1.28
N PHE A 66 -12.72 23.14 2.40
CA PHE A 66 -13.42 21.94 2.84
C PHE A 66 -14.86 22.02 2.37
N LEU A 67 -15.26 21.06 1.53
CA LEU A 67 -16.57 21.02 0.91
C LEU A 67 -17.31 19.74 1.33
N ALA A 68 -18.55 19.88 1.82
CA ALA A 68 -19.42 18.74 2.04
C ALA A 68 -20.00 18.27 0.72
N THR A 69 -19.71 17.03 0.34
CA THR A 69 -20.21 16.37 -0.88
C THR A 69 -20.68 14.96 -0.57
N SER A 70 -21.59 14.44 -1.38
CA SER A 70 -21.96 13.04 -1.32
C SER A 70 -20.78 12.16 -1.66
N GLN A 71 -20.57 11.08 -0.89
CA GLN A 71 -19.45 10.18 -1.03
C GLN A 71 -19.89 8.72 -0.90
N TRP A 72 -19.13 7.82 -1.50
CA TRP A 72 -19.31 6.37 -1.34
C TRP A 72 -18.44 5.86 -0.22
N PHE A 73 -19.04 5.02 0.66
CA PHE A 73 -18.36 4.48 1.82
C PHE A 73 -18.51 2.97 1.90
N ILE A 74 -17.44 2.28 2.31
CA ILE A 74 -17.53 0.94 2.84
C ILE A 74 -17.76 1.05 4.34
N ALA A 75 -18.94 0.61 4.79
CA ALA A 75 -19.34 0.67 6.20
C ALA A 75 -18.61 -0.40 7.01
N MET A 76 -17.89 0.03 8.04
CA MET A 76 -17.09 -0.87 8.88
C MET A 76 -17.93 -1.75 9.80
N GLU A 77 -19.11 -1.27 10.22
CA GLU A 77 -19.99 -2.02 11.11
C GLU A 77 -20.98 -2.92 10.37
N LYS A 78 -21.30 -2.60 9.12
CA LYS A 78 -22.20 -3.40 8.30
C LYS A 78 -21.60 -4.77 8.04
N GLN A 79 -22.40 -5.83 8.23
CA GLN A 79 -21.95 -7.23 8.15
C GLN A 79 -20.74 -7.55 9.04
N ARG A 80 -20.51 -6.76 10.10
CA ARG A 80 -19.41 -6.94 11.07
C ARG A 80 -18.02 -6.91 10.43
N LEU A 81 -17.80 -6.11 9.39
CA LEU A 81 -16.52 -6.07 8.68
C LEU A 81 -15.35 -5.80 9.64
N ARG A 82 -15.47 -4.81 10.52
CA ARG A 82 -14.46 -4.50 11.55
C ARG A 82 -14.18 -5.71 12.43
N GLN A 83 -15.20 -6.31 13.01
CA GLN A 83 -15.03 -7.45 13.92
C GLN A 83 -14.35 -8.62 13.24
N ARG A 84 -14.77 -8.95 12.02
CA ARG A 84 -14.15 -10.01 11.20
C ARG A 84 -12.69 -9.69 10.88
N ALA A 85 -12.38 -8.43 10.56
CA ALA A 85 -11.01 -7.99 10.29
C ALA A 85 -10.11 -8.15 11.53
N LEU A 86 -10.59 -7.76 12.71
CA LEU A 86 -9.84 -7.93 13.96
C LEU A 86 -9.57 -9.41 14.28
N MET A 87 -10.52 -10.30 14.01
CA MET A 87 -10.32 -11.73 14.19
C MET A 87 -9.31 -12.33 13.21
N GLU A 88 -9.36 -11.91 11.94
CA GLU A 88 -8.44 -12.39 10.91
C GLU A 88 -7.00 -11.88 11.11
N ILE A 89 -6.80 -10.70 11.69
CA ILE A 89 -5.47 -10.17 12.05
C ILE A 89 -4.73 -11.15 12.98
N ASP A 90 -5.44 -11.81 13.90
CA ASP A 90 -4.87 -12.77 14.84
C ASP A 90 -4.50 -14.12 14.19
N GLN A 91 -4.96 -14.39 12.98
CA GLN A 91 -4.64 -15.60 12.22
C GLN A 91 -3.41 -15.40 11.28
N VAL A 92 -2.97 -14.17 11.10
CA VAL A 92 -1.85 -13.82 10.22
C VAL A 92 -0.55 -13.81 11.02
N ASN A 93 0.51 -14.36 10.44
CA ASN A 93 1.87 -14.28 11.01
C ASN A 93 2.51 -12.92 10.66
N TRP A 94 2.70 -12.07 11.66
CA TRP A 94 3.27 -10.72 11.50
C TRP A 94 4.77 -10.73 11.84
N ILE A 95 5.59 -10.31 10.90
CA ILE A 95 7.04 -10.24 11.03
C ILE A 95 7.52 -8.82 10.71
N PRO A 96 8.03 -8.06 11.67
CA PRO A 96 8.06 -8.32 13.12
C PRO A 96 6.67 -8.35 13.77
N SER A 97 6.56 -8.96 14.95
CA SER A 97 5.28 -9.17 15.67
C SER A 97 4.53 -7.88 16.02
N TRP A 98 5.22 -6.74 16.17
CA TRP A 98 4.58 -5.44 16.41
C TRP A 98 3.62 -5.00 15.30
N GLY A 99 3.80 -5.54 14.09
CA GLY A 99 2.90 -5.27 12.95
C GLY A 99 1.45 -5.64 13.24
N ARG A 100 1.23 -6.71 14.00
CA ARG A 100 -0.10 -7.14 14.47
C ARG A 100 -0.81 -6.03 15.26
N ASP A 101 -0.17 -5.50 16.28
CA ASP A 101 -0.81 -4.50 17.15
C ASP A 101 -1.02 -3.17 16.41
N ARG A 102 -0.10 -2.84 15.51
CA ARG A 102 -0.21 -1.64 14.69
C ARG A 102 -1.45 -1.67 13.79
N ILE A 103 -1.64 -2.75 13.01
CA ILE A 103 -2.81 -2.85 12.13
C ILE A 103 -4.10 -3.05 12.90
N TYR A 104 -4.06 -3.80 14.00
CA TYR A 104 -5.20 -4.01 14.88
C TYR A 104 -5.77 -2.69 15.38
N ASN A 105 -4.93 -1.82 15.95
CA ASN A 105 -5.35 -0.50 16.43
C ASN A 105 -5.87 0.39 15.30
N MET A 106 -5.26 0.33 14.12
CA MET A 106 -5.73 1.08 12.97
C MET A 106 -7.13 0.64 12.51
N ILE A 107 -7.45 -0.65 12.55
CA ILE A 107 -8.77 -1.18 12.19
C ILE A 107 -9.79 -0.93 13.29
N ALA A 108 -9.40 -1.11 14.57
CA ALA A 108 -10.30 -0.96 15.71
C ALA A 108 -10.95 0.44 15.77
N PHE A 109 -10.19 1.47 15.44
CA PHE A 109 -10.65 2.86 15.50
C PHE A 109 -10.91 3.51 14.12
N ARG A 110 -10.90 2.72 13.05
CA ARG A 110 -11.12 3.24 11.70
C ARG A 110 -12.57 3.69 11.54
N PRO A 111 -12.84 4.92 11.03
CA PRO A 111 -14.17 5.26 10.52
C PRO A 111 -14.51 4.48 9.26
N ASP A 112 -15.73 4.60 8.77
CA ASP A 112 -16.14 4.07 7.48
C ASP A 112 -15.16 4.52 6.38
N TRP A 113 -14.86 3.64 5.44
CA TRP A 113 -13.86 3.92 4.40
C TRP A 113 -14.49 4.66 3.23
N CYS A 114 -14.20 5.96 3.10
CA CYS A 114 -14.58 6.74 1.93
C CYS A 114 -13.75 6.27 0.72
N ILE A 115 -14.43 5.66 -0.26
CA ILE A 115 -13.79 5.08 -1.45
C ILE A 115 -13.94 5.93 -2.72
N SER A 116 -14.76 6.98 -2.70
CA SER A 116 -14.95 7.87 -3.86
C SER A 116 -13.92 9.00 -3.88
N ARG A 117 -13.49 9.38 -5.08
CA ARG A 117 -12.57 10.50 -5.33
C ARG A 117 -13.06 11.31 -6.52
N GLN A 118 -13.02 12.63 -6.39
CA GLN A 118 -13.35 13.60 -7.44
C GLN A 118 -12.09 13.88 -8.26
N ARG A 119 -11.72 12.94 -9.14
CA ARG A 119 -10.55 13.00 -10.02
C ARG A 119 -10.92 12.49 -11.40
N THR A 120 -10.17 12.91 -12.41
CA THR A 120 -10.37 12.50 -13.80
C THR A 120 -9.57 11.24 -14.17
N TRP A 121 -8.59 10.83 -13.37
CA TRP A 121 -7.78 9.65 -13.62
C TRP A 121 -7.98 8.62 -12.51
N GLY A 122 -8.47 7.46 -12.87
CA GLY A 122 -8.69 6.32 -11.98
C GLY A 122 -9.82 5.42 -12.46
N VAL A 123 -10.08 4.33 -11.73
CA VAL A 123 -11.15 3.39 -12.05
C VAL A 123 -12.50 4.00 -11.66
N PRO A 124 -13.48 4.11 -12.59
CA PRO A 124 -14.79 4.67 -12.28
C PRO A 124 -15.54 3.78 -11.28
N ILE A 125 -16.40 4.40 -10.48
CA ILE A 125 -17.37 3.68 -9.65
C ILE A 125 -18.54 3.29 -10.54
N PRO A 126 -18.83 2.00 -10.78
CA PRO A 126 -19.90 1.55 -11.66
C PRO A 126 -21.26 1.67 -10.98
N ALA A 127 -21.66 2.91 -10.65
CA ALA A 127 -22.92 3.26 -10.04
C ALA A 127 -23.65 4.30 -10.88
N MET A 128 -24.96 4.44 -10.69
CA MET A 128 -25.79 5.42 -11.37
C MET A 128 -26.63 6.19 -10.36
N ALA A 129 -27.08 7.37 -10.73
CA ALA A 129 -28.07 8.14 -9.97
C ALA A 129 -29.38 8.27 -10.78
N CYS A 130 -30.49 8.11 -10.10
CA CYS A 130 -31.80 8.31 -10.72
C CYS A 130 -32.00 9.80 -11.10
N THR A 131 -32.31 10.09 -12.36
CA THR A 131 -32.48 11.48 -12.81
C THR A 131 -33.68 12.19 -12.17
N SER A 132 -34.67 11.42 -11.70
CA SER A 132 -35.92 11.98 -11.12
C SER A 132 -35.79 12.31 -9.63
N CYS A 133 -35.04 11.52 -8.83
CA CYS A 133 -34.98 11.69 -7.38
C CYS A 133 -33.54 11.67 -6.81
N GLN A 134 -32.53 11.61 -7.68
CA GLN A 134 -31.09 11.62 -7.34
C GLN A 134 -30.67 10.48 -6.39
N THR A 135 -31.53 9.46 -6.23
CA THR A 135 -31.15 8.29 -5.43
C THR A 135 -30.02 7.52 -6.11
N PRO A 136 -28.89 7.26 -5.42
CA PRO A 136 -27.80 6.45 -5.96
C PRO A 136 -28.22 4.97 -6.09
N VAL A 137 -27.85 4.35 -7.19
CA VAL A 137 -28.18 2.97 -7.51
C VAL A 137 -26.88 2.20 -7.80
N LEU A 138 -26.66 1.15 -7.03
CA LEU A 138 -25.58 0.20 -7.21
C LEU A 138 -26.15 -1.20 -6.98
N THR A 139 -26.25 -1.97 -8.05
CA THR A 139 -26.75 -3.36 -8.01
C THR A 139 -25.72 -4.33 -8.53
N LYS A 140 -25.86 -5.61 -8.18
CA LYS A 140 -24.99 -6.66 -8.73
C LYS A 140 -25.07 -6.70 -10.26
N GLY A 141 -26.29 -6.63 -10.84
CA GLY A 141 -26.46 -6.64 -12.28
C GLY A 141 -25.75 -5.50 -13.01
N LEU A 142 -25.78 -4.29 -12.39
CA LEU A 142 -25.08 -3.12 -12.92
C LEU A 142 -23.55 -3.32 -12.87
N THR A 143 -23.02 -3.82 -11.75
CA THR A 143 -21.58 -4.07 -11.61
C THR A 143 -21.08 -5.20 -12.50
N ASP A 144 -21.84 -6.28 -12.64
CA ASP A 144 -21.49 -7.39 -13.53
C ASP A 144 -21.45 -6.90 -15.00
N ARG A 145 -22.45 -6.15 -15.44
CA ARG A 145 -22.49 -5.59 -16.80
C ARG A 145 -21.35 -4.59 -17.06
N ALA A 146 -21.03 -3.77 -16.08
CA ALA A 146 -19.88 -2.88 -16.15
C ALA A 146 -18.56 -3.68 -16.25
N ALA A 147 -18.41 -4.75 -15.49
CA ALA A 147 -17.23 -5.63 -15.58
C ALA A 147 -17.09 -6.24 -16.98
N ASP A 148 -18.18 -6.75 -17.58
CA ASP A 148 -18.18 -7.31 -18.94
C ASP A 148 -17.76 -6.29 -20.00
N VAL A 149 -18.20 -5.03 -19.85
CA VAL A 149 -17.82 -3.94 -20.76
C VAL A 149 -16.36 -3.54 -20.54
N PHE A 150 -15.92 -3.45 -19.28
CA PHE A 150 -14.53 -3.09 -18.94
C PHE A 150 -13.53 -4.18 -19.41
N GLU A 151 -13.89 -5.44 -19.34
CA GLU A 151 -13.05 -6.52 -19.85
C GLU A 151 -12.79 -6.39 -21.35
N ARG A 152 -13.78 -5.92 -22.12
CA ARG A 152 -13.68 -5.79 -23.59
C ARG A 152 -13.03 -4.49 -24.06
N TYR A 153 -13.27 -3.39 -23.34
CA TYR A 153 -12.98 -2.04 -23.82
C TYR A 153 -12.13 -1.20 -22.85
N GLY A 154 -11.81 -1.73 -21.65
CA GLY A 154 -11.14 -1.00 -20.59
C GLY A 154 -12.10 -0.13 -19.78
N ALA A 155 -11.61 0.39 -18.66
CA ALA A 155 -12.43 1.15 -17.71
C ALA A 155 -12.88 2.52 -18.24
N ASP A 156 -12.15 3.11 -19.20
CA ASP A 156 -12.52 4.38 -19.83
C ASP A 156 -13.85 4.30 -20.62
N ALA A 157 -14.23 3.06 -21.02
CA ALA A 157 -15.53 2.80 -21.61
C ALA A 157 -16.71 3.35 -20.78
N TRP A 158 -16.56 3.46 -19.46
CA TRP A 158 -17.57 4.07 -18.59
C TRP A 158 -17.95 5.48 -19.02
N TYR A 159 -17.02 6.25 -19.53
CA TYR A 159 -17.23 7.65 -19.94
C TYR A 159 -17.49 7.79 -21.46
N GLU A 160 -17.00 6.85 -22.27
CA GLU A 160 -17.00 6.94 -23.73
C GLU A 160 -18.19 6.27 -24.40
N ARG A 161 -18.72 5.18 -23.82
CA ARG A 161 -19.77 4.38 -24.44
C ARG A 161 -21.17 4.80 -23.98
N PRO A 162 -22.25 4.49 -24.73
CA PRO A 162 -23.63 4.75 -24.32
C PRO A 162 -23.96 4.16 -22.95
N ILE A 163 -24.77 4.87 -22.13
CA ILE A 163 -25.12 4.43 -20.77
C ILE A 163 -25.92 3.13 -20.77
N GLU A 164 -26.68 2.90 -21.84
CA GLU A 164 -27.54 1.74 -22.04
C GLU A 164 -26.74 0.43 -22.08
N GLU A 165 -25.47 0.48 -22.46
CA GLU A 165 -24.58 -0.71 -22.46
C GLU A 165 -24.27 -1.21 -21.05
N PHE A 166 -24.36 -0.33 -20.06
CA PHE A 166 -24.11 -0.65 -18.66
C PHE A 166 -25.39 -0.92 -17.86
N GLN A 167 -26.53 -0.43 -18.36
CA GLN A 167 -27.80 -0.50 -17.66
C GLN A 167 -28.46 -1.88 -17.88
N PRO A 168 -28.71 -2.69 -16.82
CA PRO A 168 -29.58 -3.87 -16.92
C PRO A 168 -30.99 -3.50 -17.39
N ASP A 169 -31.62 -4.37 -18.16
CA ASP A 169 -32.94 -4.14 -18.75
C ASP A 169 -34.04 -3.96 -17.70
N ASP A 170 -33.88 -4.56 -16.52
CA ASP A 170 -34.78 -4.52 -15.38
C ASP A 170 -34.41 -3.46 -14.34
N LEU A 171 -33.43 -2.58 -14.63
CA LEU A 171 -32.99 -1.60 -13.66
C LEU A 171 -34.07 -0.53 -13.42
N ALA A 172 -34.52 -0.48 -12.17
CA ALA A 172 -35.45 0.55 -11.69
C ALA A 172 -34.93 1.20 -10.40
N CYS A 173 -35.25 2.47 -10.22
CA CYS A 173 -34.88 3.19 -9.01
C CYS A 173 -35.59 2.61 -7.79
N PRO A 174 -34.89 2.21 -6.72
CA PRO A 174 -35.52 1.63 -5.54
C PRO A 174 -36.41 2.60 -4.75
N SER A 175 -36.26 3.90 -4.98
CA SER A 175 -37.02 4.94 -4.27
C SER A 175 -38.29 5.40 -5.03
N CYS A 176 -38.20 5.60 -6.35
CA CYS A 176 -39.32 6.18 -7.12
C CYS A 176 -39.76 5.31 -8.30
N GLY A 177 -39.10 4.17 -8.56
CA GLY A 177 -39.41 3.30 -9.70
C GLY A 177 -39.02 3.85 -11.07
N GLY A 178 -38.37 5.00 -11.14
CA GLY A 178 -37.90 5.61 -12.40
C GLY A 178 -36.85 4.74 -13.09
N THR A 179 -36.79 4.82 -14.43
CA THR A 179 -35.88 3.99 -15.27
C THR A 179 -34.83 4.83 -16.00
N SER A 180 -34.79 6.13 -15.75
CA SER A 180 -33.80 7.04 -16.34
C SER A 180 -32.70 7.32 -15.32
N PHE A 181 -31.46 7.17 -15.76
CA PHE A 181 -30.26 7.25 -14.87
C PHE A 181 -29.18 8.12 -15.50
N GLU A 182 -28.36 8.69 -14.64
CA GLU A 182 -27.09 9.32 -15.00
C GLU A 182 -25.92 8.55 -14.34
N ARG A 183 -24.75 8.60 -14.96
CA ARG A 183 -23.56 7.91 -14.45
C ARG A 183 -22.99 8.59 -13.23
N GLU A 184 -22.45 7.80 -12.31
CA GLU A 184 -21.53 8.29 -11.32
C GLU A 184 -20.24 8.78 -12.00
N SER A 185 -19.79 9.98 -11.64
CA SER A 185 -18.58 10.60 -12.19
C SER A 185 -17.34 10.40 -11.32
N ASN A 186 -17.54 9.96 -10.08
CA ASN A 186 -16.44 9.71 -9.15
C ASN A 186 -15.67 8.43 -9.52
N ILE A 187 -14.40 8.45 -9.17
CA ILE A 187 -13.51 7.28 -9.31
C ILE A 187 -13.27 6.63 -7.95
N LEU A 188 -12.79 5.38 -7.97
CA LEU A 188 -12.35 4.67 -6.78
C LEU A 188 -11.08 5.29 -6.18
N ASP A 189 -10.94 5.17 -4.88
CA ASP A 189 -9.69 5.43 -4.18
C ASP A 189 -8.60 4.47 -4.68
N VAL A 190 -7.44 4.98 -5.03
CA VAL A 190 -6.29 4.17 -5.46
C VAL A 190 -5.91 3.07 -4.46
N TRP A 191 -6.22 3.26 -3.18
CA TRP A 191 -6.03 2.22 -2.16
C TRP A 191 -7.05 1.07 -2.28
N PHE A 192 -8.21 1.33 -2.88
CA PHE A 192 -9.14 0.26 -3.27
C PHE A 192 -8.56 -0.53 -4.45
N ASP A 193 -8.04 0.15 -5.47
CA ASP A 193 -7.44 -0.50 -6.64
C ASP A 193 -6.25 -1.38 -6.22
N SER A 194 -5.32 -0.82 -5.45
CA SER A 194 -4.17 -1.58 -4.95
C SER A 194 -4.57 -2.70 -3.98
N GLY A 195 -5.57 -2.46 -3.14
CA GLY A 195 -6.09 -3.44 -2.19
C GLY A 195 -6.77 -4.63 -2.85
N SER A 196 -7.30 -4.48 -4.07
CA SER A 196 -7.91 -5.56 -4.85
C SER A 196 -6.92 -6.41 -5.67
N SER A 197 -5.62 -6.08 -5.64
CA SER A 197 -4.59 -6.78 -6.40
C SER A 197 -4.56 -8.30 -6.16
N HIS A 198 -4.85 -8.76 -4.95
CA HIS A 198 -4.93 -10.19 -4.64
C HIS A 198 -6.09 -10.90 -5.36
N GLU A 199 -7.19 -10.20 -5.67
CA GLU A 199 -8.29 -10.74 -6.48
C GLU A 199 -7.96 -10.71 -7.97
N ALA A 200 -7.30 -9.67 -8.43
CA ALA A 200 -6.96 -9.52 -9.84
C ALA A 200 -5.82 -10.44 -10.29
N VAL A 201 -4.88 -10.77 -9.41
CA VAL A 201 -3.65 -11.47 -9.78
C VAL A 201 -3.65 -12.93 -9.38
N LEU A 202 -3.95 -13.24 -8.11
CA LEU A 202 -3.75 -14.60 -7.59
C LEU A 202 -4.64 -15.64 -8.28
N PRO A 203 -5.97 -15.42 -8.45
CA PRO A 203 -6.84 -16.37 -9.13
C PRO A 203 -6.66 -16.42 -10.65
N ALA A 204 -6.06 -15.39 -11.24
CA ALA A 204 -5.85 -15.32 -12.70
C ALA A 204 -4.63 -16.10 -13.19
N ARG A 205 -3.82 -16.64 -12.27
CA ARG A 205 -2.58 -17.35 -12.59
C ARG A 205 -2.56 -18.74 -11.95
N ASP A 206 -2.38 -19.78 -12.76
CA ASP A 206 -2.35 -21.19 -12.32
C ASP A 206 -1.14 -21.52 -11.42
N ASP A 207 -0.07 -20.72 -11.49
CA ASP A 207 1.15 -20.88 -10.68
C ASP A 207 1.08 -20.16 -9.34
N LEU A 208 -0.03 -19.47 -9.04
CA LEU A 208 -0.25 -18.75 -7.79
C LEU A 208 -1.43 -19.33 -7.02
N GLN A 209 -1.49 -19.00 -5.73
CA GLN A 209 -2.58 -19.43 -4.85
C GLN A 209 -3.15 -18.24 -4.06
N TRP A 210 -4.41 -18.36 -3.68
CA TRP A 210 -5.05 -17.46 -2.73
C TRP A 210 -5.36 -18.20 -1.41
N PRO A 211 -5.05 -17.62 -0.23
CA PRO A 211 -4.35 -16.35 -0.01
C PRO A 211 -2.87 -16.44 -0.38
N ALA A 212 -2.24 -15.29 -0.59
CA ALA A 212 -0.79 -15.18 -0.78
C ALA A 212 -0.02 -15.75 0.42
N ASP A 213 1.14 -16.36 0.17
CA ASP A 213 1.96 -16.84 1.28
C ASP A 213 2.56 -15.68 2.07
N VAL A 214 3.11 -14.67 1.40
CA VAL A 214 3.75 -13.52 2.03
C VAL A 214 3.37 -12.23 1.33
N TYR A 215 2.98 -11.20 2.12
CA TYR A 215 2.99 -9.80 1.71
C TYR A 215 4.24 -9.13 2.28
N LEU A 216 5.03 -8.49 1.42
CA LEU A 216 6.29 -7.85 1.80
C LEU A 216 6.30 -6.40 1.37
N GLU A 217 6.40 -5.48 2.33
CA GLU A 217 6.48 -4.04 2.11
C GLU A 217 6.97 -3.28 3.35
N GLY A 218 7.11 -1.95 3.19
CA GLY A 218 7.49 -1.05 4.27
C GLY A 218 6.42 -0.86 5.35
N SER A 219 6.85 -0.33 6.47
CA SER A 219 6.00 -0.13 7.66
C SER A 219 4.85 0.86 7.46
N ASP A 220 4.92 1.74 6.47
CA ASP A 220 3.83 2.66 6.09
C ASP A 220 2.63 1.94 5.50
N GLN A 221 2.81 0.74 4.93
CA GLN A 221 1.75 -0.04 4.30
C GLN A 221 0.75 -0.65 5.29
N HIS A 222 1.00 -0.58 6.59
CA HIS A 222 -0.04 -0.85 7.60
C HIS A 222 -1.21 0.13 7.52
N ARG A 223 -1.00 1.32 6.98
CA ARG A 223 -2.06 2.29 6.66
C ARG A 223 -2.36 2.39 5.15
N GLY A 224 -1.74 1.58 4.36
CA GLY A 224 -1.89 1.53 2.91
C GLY A 224 -2.34 0.15 2.42
N TRP A 225 -1.47 -0.52 1.67
CA TRP A 225 -1.77 -1.76 0.95
C TRP A 225 -2.16 -2.94 1.86
N PHE A 226 -1.46 -3.16 2.98
CA PHE A 226 -1.85 -4.24 3.92
C PHE A 226 -3.27 -4.04 4.44
N HIS A 227 -3.61 -2.80 4.79
CA HIS A 227 -4.90 -2.43 5.34
C HIS A 227 -6.03 -2.57 4.33
N SER A 228 -5.87 -2.01 3.13
CA SER A 228 -6.89 -2.07 2.08
C SER A 228 -7.09 -3.48 1.57
N SER A 229 -6.01 -4.26 1.35
CA SER A 229 -6.08 -5.67 0.96
C SER A 229 -6.81 -6.52 2.00
N LEU A 230 -6.52 -6.30 3.29
CA LEU A 230 -7.21 -7.00 4.37
C LEU A 230 -8.73 -6.78 4.34
N LEU A 231 -9.15 -5.51 4.27
CA LEU A 231 -10.58 -5.17 4.24
C LEU A 231 -11.30 -5.72 3.02
N ILE A 232 -10.67 -5.66 1.84
CA ILE A 232 -11.24 -6.20 0.60
C ILE A 232 -11.30 -7.74 0.68
N GLY A 233 -10.23 -8.42 1.07
CA GLY A 233 -10.22 -9.87 1.20
C GLY A 233 -11.29 -10.39 2.17
N ILE A 234 -11.48 -9.72 3.31
CA ILE A 234 -12.55 -10.07 4.26
C ILE A 234 -13.93 -9.74 3.70
N GLY A 235 -14.06 -8.64 2.97
CA GLY A 235 -15.31 -8.26 2.33
C GLY A 235 -15.75 -9.25 1.24
N THR A 236 -14.81 -9.72 0.43
CA THR A 236 -15.07 -10.60 -0.73
C THR A 236 -15.06 -12.08 -0.39
N ARG A 237 -14.07 -12.54 0.40
CA ARG A 237 -13.82 -13.97 0.67
C ARG A 237 -13.94 -14.38 2.13
N GLY A 238 -14.12 -13.43 3.04
CA GLY A 238 -14.27 -13.70 4.46
C GLY A 238 -12.98 -13.95 5.22
N LYS A 239 -11.82 -13.85 4.59
CA LYS A 239 -10.49 -14.13 5.15
C LYS A 239 -9.46 -13.08 4.75
N ALA A 240 -8.36 -13.02 5.51
CA ALA A 240 -7.20 -12.25 5.11
C ALA A 240 -6.61 -12.79 3.79
N PRO A 241 -6.19 -11.91 2.85
CA PRO A 241 -5.66 -12.32 1.55
C PRO A 241 -4.19 -12.75 1.59
N PHE A 242 -3.61 -12.85 2.77
CA PHE A 242 -2.21 -13.22 3.03
C PHE A 242 -2.10 -14.07 4.30
N LYS A 243 -1.13 -14.99 4.32
CA LYS A 243 -0.82 -15.84 5.49
C LYS A 243 0.19 -15.16 6.41
N GLU A 244 1.16 -14.48 5.82
CA GLU A 244 2.23 -13.78 6.53
C GLU A 244 2.40 -12.35 6.00
N VAL A 245 2.82 -11.45 6.87
CA VAL A 245 3.20 -10.08 6.51
C VAL A 245 4.60 -9.81 6.99
N LEU A 246 5.52 -9.62 6.05
CA LEU A 246 6.90 -9.25 6.31
C LEU A 246 7.07 -7.74 6.13
N THR A 247 7.38 -7.05 7.21
CA THR A 247 7.50 -5.59 7.21
C THR A 247 8.95 -5.16 7.34
N HIS A 248 9.43 -4.31 6.43
CA HIS A 248 10.76 -3.71 6.54
C HIS A 248 10.69 -2.22 6.90
N GLY A 249 11.82 -1.73 7.43
CA GLY A 249 12.03 -0.31 7.69
C GLY A 249 12.33 0.48 6.42
N PHE A 250 12.44 1.80 6.56
CA PHE A 250 12.82 2.66 5.44
C PHE A 250 14.31 2.60 5.16
N VAL A 251 14.67 2.76 3.88
CA VAL A 251 16.05 2.92 3.48
C VAL A 251 16.46 4.38 3.72
N VAL A 252 17.53 4.55 4.50
CA VAL A 252 18.06 5.86 4.90
C VAL A 252 19.54 5.98 4.53
N ASP A 253 20.08 7.20 4.53
CA ASP A 253 21.52 7.40 4.32
C ASP A 253 22.34 6.90 5.54
N GLU A 254 23.67 6.89 5.44
CA GLU A 254 24.55 6.44 6.52
C GLU A 254 24.37 7.20 7.84
N LYS A 255 23.82 8.42 7.77
CA LYS A 255 23.52 9.26 8.93
C LYS A 255 22.10 9.06 9.47
N GLY A 256 21.34 8.10 8.93
CA GLY A 256 19.95 7.84 9.32
C GLY A 256 18.95 8.87 8.79
N ARG A 257 19.28 9.64 7.75
CA ARG A 257 18.38 10.65 7.19
C ARG A 257 17.62 10.07 6.00
N LYS A 258 16.36 10.44 5.88
CA LYS A 258 15.54 10.12 4.70
C LYS A 258 16.25 10.54 3.42
N MET A 259 16.33 9.64 2.46
CA MET A 259 16.89 9.93 1.14
C MET A 259 15.91 10.73 0.29
N SER A 260 16.43 11.78 -0.36
CA SER A 260 15.68 12.57 -1.34
C SER A 260 16.61 13.13 -2.42
N LYS A 261 16.05 13.34 -3.63
CA LYS A 261 16.82 13.95 -4.73
C LYS A 261 17.25 15.38 -4.40
N SER A 262 16.43 16.12 -3.65
CA SER A 262 16.72 17.50 -3.26
C SER A 262 17.89 17.62 -2.27
N VAL A 263 18.12 16.59 -1.45
CA VAL A 263 19.26 16.54 -0.51
C VAL A 263 20.50 15.93 -1.16
N GLY A 264 20.35 15.25 -2.31
CA GLY A 264 21.47 14.64 -3.04
C GLY A 264 22.07 13.40 -2.35
N ASN A 265 21.35 12.80 -1.41
CA ASN A 265 21.79 11.62 -0.64
C ASN A 265 21.17 10.30 -1.11
N THR A 266 20.61 10.28 -2.32
CA THR A 266 20.01 9.07 -2.90
C THR A 266 21.07 8.15 -3.48
N VAL A 267 20.91 6.84 -3.26
CA VAL A 267 21.70 5.78 -3.90
C VAL A 267 20.77 5.04 -4.86
N ALA A 268 21.03 5.18 -6.17
CA ALA A 268 20.26 4.46 -7.18
C ALA A 268 20.77 3.01 -7.28
N PRO A 269 19.86 2.00 -7.30
CA PRO A 269 20.28 0.60 -7.48
C PRO A 269 21.15 0.37 -8.70
N GLN A 270 20.86 1.03 -9.82
CA GLN A 270 21.61 0.94 -11.08
C GLN A 270 23.07 1.38 -10.93
N ASP A 271 23.34 2.39 -10.10
CA ASP A 271 24.71 2.85 -9.84
C ASP A 271 25.52 1.80 -9.06
N VAL A 272 24.90 1.09 -8.13
CA VAL A 272 25.52 -0.02 -7.40
C VAL A 272 25.74 -1.20 -8.34
N ILE A 273 24.72 -1.57 -9.11
CA ILE A 273 24.75 -2.71 -10.03
C ILE A 273 25.85 -2.53 -11.10
N SER A 274 25.95 -1.35 -11.68
CA SER A 274 26.94 -1.07 -12.73
C SER A 274 28.38 -1.11 -12.24
N LYS A 275 28.63 -0.73 -10.98
CA LYS A 275 29.97 -0.69 -10.36
C LYS A 275 30.37 -2.02 -9.70
N SER A 276 29.43 -2.69 -9.05
CA SER A 276 29.74 -3.79 -8.13
C SER A 276 28.96 -5.07 -8.39
N GLY A 277 28.00 -5.03 -9.32
CA GLY A 277 27.11 -6.15 -9.63
C GLY A 277 25.87 -6.21 -8.73
N ALA A 278 24.82 -6.86 -9.23
CA ALA A 278 23.54 -7.00 -8.51
C ALA A 278 23.68 -7.82 -7.23
N GLU A 279 24.61 -8.78 -7.20
CA GLU A 279 24.83 -9.67 -6.04
C GLU A 279 25.29 -8.89 -4.79
N VAL A 280 26.05 -7.81 -4.96
CA VAL A 280 26.45 -6.96 -3.84
C VAL A 280 25.23 -6.27 -3.22
N LEU A 281 24.30 -5.78 -4.04
CA LEU A 281 23.08 -5.16 -3.56
C LEU A 281 22.17 -6.19 -2.84
N ARG A 282 22.03 -7.38 -3.40
CA ARG A 282 21.28 -8.49 -2.79
C ARG A 282 21.87 -8.94 -1.47
N LEU A 283 23.20 -9.06 -1.41
CA LEU A 283 23.91 -9.42 -0.18
C LEU A 283 23.74 -8.33 0.89
N TRP A 284 23.81 -7.04 0.52
CA TRP A 284 23.56 -5.95 1.45
C TRP A 284 22.18 -6.08 2.11
N VAL A 285 21.12 -6.34 1.34
CA VAL A 285 19.78 -6.56 1.89
C VAL A 285 19.75 -7.74 2.87
N ALA A 286 20.45 -8.83 2.56
CA ALA A 286 20.52 -10.01 3.42
C ALA A 286 21.39 -9.80 4.70
N MET A 287 22.33 -8.86 4.68
CA MET A 287 23.22 -8.57 5.80
C MET A 287 22.61 -7.70 6.89
N VAL A 288 21.58 -6.91 6.55
CA VAL A 288 20.98 -5.92 7.45
C VAL A 288 19.80 -6.49 8.22
N ASP A 289 19.50 -5.89 9.39
CA ASP A 289 18.25 -6.10 10.07
C ASP A 289 17.18 -5.23 9.40
N TYR A 290 16.38 -5.84 8.53
CA TYR A 290 15.35 -5.15 7.78
C TYR A 290 14.15 -4.71 8.64
N GLY A 291 14.00 -5.23 9.85
CA GLY A 291 12.94 -4.82 10.78
C GLY A 291 13.09 -3.38 11.29
N GLU A 292 14.29 -2.82 11.16
CA GLU A 292 14.64 -1.46 11.52
C GLU A 292 14.91 -0.60 10.27
N GLU A 293 15.30 0.67 10.45
CA GLU A 293 15.77 1.52 9.35
C GLU A 293 17.03 0.97 8.71
N VAL A 294 17.01 0.79 7.40
CA VAL A 294 18.09 0.17 6.63
C VAL A 294 19.03 1.23 6.06
N ARG A 295 20.26 1.28 6.56
CA ARG A 295 21.26 2.25 6.12
C ARG A 295 21.99 1.79 4.87
N ILE A 296 22.16 2.72 3.91
CA ILE A 296 22.98 2.52 2.71
C ILE A 296 23.89 3.71 2.46
N GLY A 297 25.09 3.46 1.97
CA GLY A 297 26.05 4.46 1.56
C GLY A 297 27.39 3.85 1.21
N PRO A 298 28.39 4.66 0.83
CA PRO A 298 29.68 4.18 0.34
C PRO A 298 30.42 3.24 1.29
N GLU A 299 30.43 3.53 2.59
CA GLU A 299 31.12 2.68 3.58
C GLU A 299 30.42 1.35 3.79
N VAL A 300 29.08 1.36 3.85
CA VAL A 300 28.27 0.14 3.98
C VAL A 300 28.47 -0.75 2.77
N LEU A 301 28.43 -0.17 1.56
CA LEU A 301 28.65 -0.91 0.32
C LEU A 301 30.08 -1.44 0.21
N ALA A 302 31.10 -0.70 0.64
CA ALA A 302 32.48 -1.16 0.64
C ALA A 302 32.66 -2.42 1.52
N ARG A 303 32.06 -2.44 2.71
CA ARG A 303 32.06 -3.62 3.60
C ARG A 303 31.33 -4.81 2.97
N THR A 304 30.22 -4.55 2.31
CA THR A 304 29.46 -5.60 1.59
C THR A 304 30.26 -6.19 0.44
N ILE A 305 30.95 -5.35 -0.34
CA ILE A 305 31.84 -5.80 -1.43
C ILE A 305 32.95 -6.70 -0.89
N GLU A 306 33.55 -6.32 0.22
CA GLU A 306 34.61 -7.12 0.85
C GLU A 306 34.09 -8.50 1.31
N ALA A 307 32.93 -8.53 1.98
CA ALA A 307 32.28 -9.77 2.37
C ALA A 307 31.94 -10.65 1.15
N TYR A 308 31.37 -10.04 0.09
CA TYR A 308 31.07 -10.75 -1.14
C TYR A 308 32.31 -11.37 -1.79
N ARG A 309 33.43 -10.63 -1.82
CA ARG A 309 34.68 -11.13 -2.38
C ARG A 309 35.21 -12.37 -1.62
N LYS A 310 35.13 -12.37 -0.30
CA LYS A 310 35.51 -13.51 0.54
C LYS A 310 34.65 -14.72 0.19
N ILE A 311 33.34 -14.63 0.32
CA ILE A 311 32.41 -15.72 0.00
C ILE A 311 32.66 -16.26 -1.41
N ARG A 312 32.75 -15.37 -2.41
CA ARG A 312 32.99 -15.76 -3.80
C ARG A 312 34.31 -16.48 -4.00
N ASN A 313 35.41 -16.03 -3.35
CA ASN A 313 36.70 -16.64 -3.46
C ASN A 313 36.74 -18.04 -2.81
N THR A 314 36.13 -18.18 -1.63
CA THR A 314 36.02 -19.49 -0.93
C THR A 314 35.23 -20.48 -1.77
N VAL A 315 34.04 -20.09 -2.28
CA VAL A 315 33.26 -20.97 -3.16
C VAL A 315 34.03 -21.34 -4.43
N ARG A 316 34.80 -20.39 -5.02
CA ARG A 316 35.59 -20.64 -6.22
C ARG A 316 36.71 -21.64 -5.96
N ILE A 317 37.40 -21.55 -4.82
CA ILE A 317 38.45 -22.48 -4.43
C ILE A 317 37.85 -23.88 -4.21
N LEU A 318 36.78 -24.00 -3.46
CA LEU A 318 36.09 -25.26 -3.22
C LEU A 318 35.63 -25.90 -4.54
N ALA A 319 34.96 -25.14 -5.39
CA ALA A 319 34.49 -25.64 -6.69
C ALA A 319 35.63 -26.08 -7.61
N ALA A 320 36.76 -25.37 -7.60
CA ALA A 320 37.94 -25.76 -8.39
C ALA A 320 38.57 -27.06 -7.91
N ASN A 321 38.48 -27.38 -6.61
CA ASN A 321 39.00 -28.64 -6.04
C ASN A 321 38.01 -29.81 -6.17
N LEU A 322 36.80 -29.57 -6.58
CA LEU A 322 35.72 -30.57 -6.71
C LEU A 322 35.38 -30.90 -8.17
N TYR A 323 36.14 -30.38 -9.16
CA TYR A 323 35.77 -30.52 -10.58
C TYR A 323 35.74 -31.99 -11.07
N ASP A 324 36.54 -32.89 -10.47
CA ASP A 324 36.64 -34.31 -10.79
C ASP A 324 36.12 -35.22 -9.66
N PHE A 325 35.55 -34.66 -8.59
CA PHE A 325 35.05 -35.41 -7.45
C PHE A 325 33.74 -36.13 -7.77
N ASP A 326 33.74 -37.44 -7.67
CA ASP A 326 32.56 -38.30 -7.77
C ASP A 326 32.13 -38.78 -6.36
N PRO A 327 31.01 -38.27 -5.78
CA PRO A 327 30.57 -38.67 -4.44
C PRO A 327 30.35 -40.17 -4.25
N ALA A 328 30.14 -40.92 -5.33
CA ALA A 328 29.95 -42.36 -5.27
C ALA A 328 31.27 -43.14 -5.14
N LYS A 329 32.40 -42.57 -5.58
CA LYS A 329 33.69 -43.20 -5.61
C LYS A 329 34.69 -42.61 -4.62
N ASP A 330 34.69 -41.28 -4.49
CA ASP A 330 35.77 -40.55 -3.83
C ASP A 330 35.40 -40.14 -2.40
N ARG A 331 34.22 -40.53 -1.92
CA ARG A 331 33.76 -40.24 -0.57
C ARG A 331 34.57 -41.03 0.48
N VAL A 332 35.21 -40.32 1.39
CA VAL A 332 35.91 -40.88 2.55
C VAL A 332 34.93 -41.13 3.69
N ALA A 333 34.98 -42.27 4.32
CA ALA A 333 34.18 -42.61 5.48
C ALA A 333 34.63 -41.78 6.72
N PRO A 334 33.70 -41.38 7.62
CA PRO A 334 34.03 -40.48 8.75
C PRO A 334 35.10 -41.00 9.68
N ASP A 335 35.24 -42.29 9.82
CA ASP A 335 36.28 -42.99 10.63
C ASP A 335 37.67 -42.98 9.96
N GLN A 336 37.72 -42.73 8.66
CA GLN A 336 38.95 -42.65 7.86
C GLN A 336 39.38 -41.19 7.59
N MET A 337 38.59 -40.19 8.03
CA MET A 337 38.92 -38.80 7.87
C MET A 337 39.98 -38.34 8.88
N GLU A 338 40.79 -37.36 8.48
CA GLU A 338 41.66 -36.64 9.39
C GLU A 338 40.90 -35.86 10.45
N ASP A 339 41.51 -35.53 11.57
CA ASP A 339 40.85 -34.79 12.66
C ASP A 339 40.34 -33.42 12.21
N ILE A 340 41.06 -32.75 11.32
CA ILE A 340 40.68 -31.45 10.78
C ILE A 340 39.43 -31.55 9.90
N ASP A 341 39.32 -32.65 9.13
CA ASP A 341 38.15 -32.85 8.25
C ASP A 341 36.91 -33.12 9.11
N ARG A 342 37.01 -33.94 10.14
CA ARG A 342 35.93 -34.19 11.10
C ARG A 342 35.54 -32.93 11.83
N TYR A 343 36.48 -32.08 12.22
CA TYR A 343 36.21 -30.78 12.85
C TYR A 343 35.41 -29.87 11.92
N ILE A 344 35.84 -29.70 10.67
CA ILE A 344 35.13 -28.84 9.69
C ILE A 344 33.73 -29.35 9.39
N LEU A 345 33.54 -30.67 9.26
CA LEU A 345 32.21 -31.27 9.08
C LEU A 345 31.28 -30.99 10.27
N ALA A 346 31.81 -31.08 11.50
CA ALA A 346 31.06 -30.75 12.71
C ALA A 346 30.67 -29.28 12.72
N ARG A 347 31.59 -28.36 12.40
CA ARG A 347 31.31 -26.91 12.28
C ARG A 347 30.30 -26.61 11.19
N PHE A 348 30.36 -27.28 10.06
CA PHE A 348 29.40 -27.18 8.98
C PHE A 348 28.01 -27.65 9.43
N ALA A 349 27.93 -28.79 10.13
CA ALA A 349 26.67 -29.31 10.66
C ALA A 349 26.00 -28.32 11.66
N GLU A 350 26.77 -27.75 12.58
CA GLU A 350 26.30 -26.71 13.52
C GLU A 350 25.82 -25.48 12.77
N THR A 351 26.54 -25.03 11.75
CA THR A 351 26.16 -23.90 10.92
C THR A 351 24.84 -24.19 10.18
N ALA A 352 24.70 -25.37 9.58
CA ALA A 352 23.48 -25.78 8.88
C ALA A 352 22.26 -25.84 9.83
N GLN A 353 22.45 -26.29 11.08
CA GLN A 353 21.40 -26.28 12.10
C GLN A 353 20.93 -24.86 12.48
N ARG A 354 21.81 -23.87 12.41
CA ARG A 354 21.46 -22.45 12.65
C ARG A 354 20.82 -21.81 11.42
N VAL A 355 21.30 -22.11 10.24
CA VAL A 355 20.90 -21.46 8.98
C VAL A 355 19.50 -21.89 8.55
N ARG A 356 19.16 -23.19 8.60
CA ARG A 356 17.87 -23.70 8.15
C ARG A 356 16.67 -23.04 8.83
N PRO A 357 16.58 -23.00 10.19
CA PRO A 357 15.46 -22.32 10.85
C PRO A 357 15.47 -20.80 10.63
N ALA A 358 16.64 -20.20 10.36
CA ALA A 358 16.74 -18.77 10.08
C ALA A 358 16.11 -18.41 8.72
N TYR A 359 16.19 -19.27 7.69
CA TYR A 359 15.45 -19.11 6.44
C TYR A 359 13.94 -19.15 6.67
N GLU A 360 13.46 -20.10 7.45
CA GLU A 360 12.03 -20.26 7.78
C GLU A 360 11.43 -19.04 8.51
N ARG A 361 12.29 -18.29 9.22
CA ARG A 361 11.93 -17.11 10.00
C ARG A 361 12.31 -15.80 9.31
N TYR A 362 12.78 -15.83 8.07
CA TYR A 362 13.28 -14.67 7.33
C TYR A 362 14.40 -13.90 8.04
N GLN A 363 15.22 -14.58 8.86
CA GLN A 363 16.33 -14.00 9.63
C GLN A 363 17.64 -14.01 8.80
N PHE A 364 17.66 -13.32 7.67
CA PHE A 364 18.78 -13.36 6.71
C PHE A 364 20.08 -12.85 7.29
N GLN A 365 20.05 -11.86 8.19
CA GLN A 365 21.22 -11.38 8.91
C GLN A 365 21.88 -12.51 9.73
N THR A 366 21.08 -13.34 10.39
CA THR A 366 21.58 -14.51 11.14
C THR A 366 22.26 -15.52 10.23
N ILE A 367 21.72 -15.73 9.03
CA ILE A 367 22.31 -16.61 8.01
C ILE A 367 23.67 -16.08 7.58
N PHE A 368 23.74 -14.79 7.22
CA PHE A 368 24.98 -14.14 6.85
C PHE A 368 26.04 -14.25 7.95
N GLN A 369 25.69 -13.95 9.19
CA GLN A 369 26.60 -14.05 10.34
C GLN A 369 27.12 -15.48 10.55
N ALA A 370 26.24 -16.49 10.45
CA ALA A 370 26.63 -17.89 10.60
C ALA A 370 27.61 -18.35 9.50
N LEU A 371 27.34 -17.97 8.26
CA LEU A 371 28.23 -18.28 7.12
C LEU A 371 29.58 -17.57 7.24
N ASN A 372 29.57 -16.28 7.59
CA ASN A 372 30.80 -15.50 7.76
C ASN A 372 31.66 -16.05 8.92
N GLN A 373 31.06 -16.57 9.99
CA GLN A 373 31.78 -17.23 11.08
C GLN A 373 32.42 -18.56 10.65
N LEU A 374 31.74 -19.35 9.79
CA LEU A 374 32.30 -20.59 9.25
C LEU A 374 33.51 -20.31 8.34
N GLU A 375 33.53 -19.19 7.64
CA GLU A 375 34.55 -18.80 6.68
C GLU A 375 35.83 -18.25 7.34
N ILE A 376 35.70 -17.64 8.52
CA ILE A 376 36.82 -17.01 9.26
C ILE A 376 37.43 -17.95 10.30
N GLY A 377 36.70 -18.95 10.79
CA GLY A 377 37.13 -19.93 11.81
C GLY A 377 37.68 -21.19 11.25
#